data_f1e50fbc9fcfe434ea4a79feba979181
#
_entry.id   f1e50fbc9fcfe434ea4a79feba979181
#
_cell.length_a   1.000
_cell.length_b   1.000
_cell.length_c   1.000
_cell.angle_alpha   90.00
_cell.angle_beta   90.00
_cell.angle_gamma   90.00
#
_symmetry.space_group_name_H-M   'P 1'
#
loop_
_entity.id
_entity.type
_entity.pdbx_description
1 polymer ?
#
loop_
_entity_poly.entity_id
_entity_poly.type
_entity_poly.pdbx_seq_one_letter_code
_entity_poly.pdbx_strand_id
1 'polypeptide(L)'
;WGLSYGVKGQFTSNKSYQTTIDKDGSVLPDGTSSVDLNERIWNIYAGFSKQINKAISLEASVAAEQYHSPIWDKWRVYPTLNALWNVNDNHLLNLSFSSNSEFPSYWSTMSNVFYSSTYTEIHGNPDLKPFSYYNVNLMWQIKRRYTLMAFASLKPDYFVQLPYQTTERMAVIMKETNFDYSNSFGLQASAIFSAGKWLNGNVFAVGTYKHDKS
;
A
#
# COMPACT_ATOMS: atom_id res chain seq x y z
N TRP A 1 18.75 8.47 24.22
CA TRP A 1 17.89 7.41 23.74
C TRP A 1 16.42 7.74 24.09
N GLY A 2 15.49 7.30 23.26
CA GLY A 2 14.07 7.44 23.49
C GLY A 2 13.36 6.10 23.32
N LEU A 3 12.29 5.89 24.08
CA LEU A 3 11.35 4.79 23.92
C LEU A 3 9.97 5.37 23.60
N SER A 4 9.30 4.77 22.63
CA SER A 4 7.90 5.05 22.33
C SER A 4 7.10 3.76 22.36
N TYR A 5 5.91 3.82 22.89
CA TYR A 5 5.01 2.68 22.91
C TYR A 5 3.57 3.17 22.96
N GLY A 6 2.66 2.35 22.51
CA GLY A 6 1.26 2.68 22.57
C GLY A 6 0.36 1.56 22.09
N VAL A 7 -0.93 1.78 22.31
CA VAL A 7 -2.01 0.91 21.85
C VAL A 7 -3.04 1.77 21.16
N LYS A 8 -3.53 1.30 20.02
CA LYS A 8 -4.61 1.94 19.26
C LYS A 8 -5.70 0.89 19.03
N GLY A 9 -6.94 1.25 19.33
CA GLY A 9 -8.14 0.51 18.94
C GLY A 9 -8.93 1.31 17.91
N GLN A 10 -9.40 0.65 16.86
CA GLN A 10 -10.32 1.21 15.87
C GLN A 10 -11.48 0.25 15.70
N PHE A 11 -12.69 0.80 15.72
CA PHE A 11 -13.93 0.05 15.56
C PHE A 11 -14.71 0.72 14.44
N THR A 12 -15.07 -0.05 13.43
CA THR A 12 -15.84 0.42 12.29
C THR A 12 -17.10 -0.43 12.16
N SER A 13 -18.24 0.21 12.05
CA SER A 13 -19.50 -0.46 11.73
C SER A 13 -20.10 0.24 10.52
N ASN A 14 -20.38 -0.51 9.48
CA ASN A 14 -20.97 0.00 8.24
C ASN A 14 -22.06 -0.96 7.77
N LYS A 15 -23.22 -0.41 7.45
CA LYS A 15 -24.32 -1.14 6.80
C LYS A 15 -24.61 -0.48 5.48
N SER A 16 -24.53 -1.26 4.42
CA SER A 16 -24.91 -0.79 3.10
C SER A 16 -25.74 -1.85 2.37
N TYR A 17 -26.59 -1.38 1.48
CA TYR A 17 -27.41 -2.23 0.62
C TYR A 17 -27.38 -1.69 -0.80
N GLN A 18 -27.50 -2.58 -1.74
CA GLN A 18 -27.65 -2.27 -3.14
C GLN A 18 -28.82 -3.09 -3.69
N THR A 19 -29.66 -2.44 -4.48
CA THR A 19 -30.76 -3.09 -5.18
C THR A 19 -30.65 -2.80 -6.67
N THR A 20 -30.66 -3.84 -7.47
CA THR A 20 -30.68 -3.73 -8.93
C THR A 20 -32.15 -3.90 -9.41
N ILE A 21 -32.61 -2.92 -10.16
CA ILE A 21 -33.97 -2.90 -10.71
C ILE A 21 -33.93 -3.05 -12.23
N ASP A 22 -34.90 -3.73 -12.79
CA ASP A 22 -35.10 -3.84 -14.23
C ASP A 22 -35.78 -2.56 -14.80
N LYS A 23 -35.87 -2.49 -16.11
CA LYS A 23 -36.47 -1.33 -16.85
C LYS A 23 -37.94 -1.07 -16.48
N ASP A 24 -38.67 -2.07 -16.06
CA ASP A 24 -40.05 -1.98 -15.58
C ASP A 24 -40.16 -1.56 -14.10
N GLY A 25 -39.05 -1.36 -13.42
CA GLY A 25 -38.97 -1.01 -12.00
C GLY A 25 -39.05 -2.20 -11.04
N SER A 26 -39.09 -3.43 -11.54
CA SER A 26 -39.04 -4.63 -10.71
C SER A 26 -37.62 -4.91 -10.19
N VAL A 27 -37.51 -5.43 -8.98
CA VAL A 27 -36.22 -5.88 -8.43
C VAL A 27 -35.82 -7.17 -9.12
N LEU A 28 -34.63 -7.22 -9.67
CA LEU A 28 -34.11 -8.44 -10.29
C LEU A 28 -34.00 -9.57 -9.26
N PRO A 29 -34.23 -10.84 -9.64
CA PRO A 29 -33.88 -11.99 -8.82
C PRO A 29 -32.41 -11.88 -8.44
N ASP A 30 -32.08 -12.05 -7.17
CA ASP A 30 -30.75 -11.83 -6.61
C ASP A 30 -30.18 -10.40 -6.76
N GLY A 31 -31.01 -9.44 -7.14
CA GLY A 31 -30.62 -8.04 -7.34
C GLY A 31 -30.39 -7.25 -6.06
N THR A 32 -30.71 -7.80 -4.89
CA THR A 32 -30.47 -7.12 -3.60
C THR A 32 -29.29 -7.72 -2.87
N SER A 33 -28.32 -6.90 -2.58
CA SER A 33 -27.15 -7.24 -1.76
C SER A 33 -27.08 -6.33 -0.55
N SER A 34 -26.84 -6.90 0.61
CA SER A 34 -26.65 -6.15 1.86
C SER A 34 -25.32 -6.51 2.51
N VAL A 35 -24.65 -5.51 3.06
CA VAL A 35 -23.39 -5.63 3.79
C VAL A 35 -23.60 -5.11 5.20
N ASP A 36 -23.29 -5.93 6.17
CA ASP A 36 -23.11 -5.53 7.56
C ASP A 36 -21.65 -5.78 7.94
N LEU A 37 -20.87 -4.72 7.90
CA LEU A 37 -19.44 -4.77 8.16
C LEU A 37 -19.14 -4.27 9.57
N ASN A 38 -18.63 -5.15 10.39
CA ASN A 38 -18.11 -4.83 11.72
C ASN A 38 -16.61 -5.18 11.76
N GLU A 39 -15.78 -4.16 11.79
CA GLU A 39 -14.34 -4.31 11.84
C GLU A 39 -13.78 -3.86 13.18
N ARG A 40 -12.76 -4.57 13.64
CA ARG A 40 -12.01 -4.23 14.85
C ARG A 40 -10.53 -4.35 14.54
N ILE A 41 -9.80 -3.27 14.75
CA ILE A 41 -8.36 -3.24 14.58
C ILE A 41 -7.73 -2.88 15.92
N TRP A 42 -6.89 -3.77 16.44
CA TRP A 42 -6.04 -3.51 17.57
C TRP A 42 -4.60 -3.42 17.10
N ASN A 43 -3.93 -2.36 17.47
CA ASN A 43 -2.53 -2.14 17.14
C ASN A 43 -1.76 -1.82 18.41
N ILE A 44 -0.70 -2.59 18.65
CA ILE A 44 0.23 -2.39 19.75
C ILE A 44 1.59 -2.13 19.13
N TYR A 45 2.26 -1.06 19.55
CA TYR A 45 3.57 -0.73 19.02
C TYR A 45 4.57 -0.41 20.11
N ALA A 46 5.83 -0.71 19.82
CA ALA A 46 6.99 -0.31 20.60
C ALA A 46 8.09 0.18 19.64
N GLY A 47 8.74 1.26 20.02
CA GLY A 47 9.82 1.85 19.23
C GLY A 47 10.96 2.31 20.13
N PHE A 48 12.14 2.30 19.55
CA PHE A 48 13.37 2.72 20.16
C PHE A 48 14.10 3.70 19.25
N SER A 49 14.57 4.81 19.81
CA SER A 49 15.41 5.77 19.10
C SER A 49 16.69 6.04 19.90
N LYS A 50 17.79 6.12 19.18
CA LYS A 50 19.10 6.42 19.77
C LYS A 50 19.94 7.25 18.83
N GLN A 51 20.45 8.34 19.36
CA GLN A 51 21.59 9.03 18.79
C GLN A 51 22.86 8.35 19.29
N ILE A 52 23.51 7.54 18.44
CA ILE A 52 24.70 6.77 18.80
C ILE A 52 25.86 7.73 19.03
N ASN A 53 26.00 8.73 18.17
CA ASN A 53 26.94 9.83 18.28
C ASN A 53 26.40 11.04 17.51
N LYS A 54 27.17 12.13 17.38
CA LYS A 54 26.75 13.34 16.64
C LYS A 54 26.43 13.07 15.15
N ALA A 55 27.00 12.00 14.60
CA ALA A 55 26.87 11.67 13.18
C ALA A 55 25.80 10.60 12.90
N ILE A 56 25.47 9.71 13.84
CA ILE A 56 24.60 8.55 13.60
C ILE A 56 23.41 8.57 14.52
N SER A 57 22.22 8.52 13.94
CA SER A 57 20.97 8.27 14.64
C SER A 57 20.27 7.02 14.08
N LEU A 58 19.65 6.27 14.97
CA LEU A 58 18.94 5.04 14.67
C LEU A 58 17.56 5.08 15.31
N GLU A 59 16.55 4.72 14.53
CA GLU A 59 15.18 4.53 14.99
C GLU A 59 14.69 3.18 14.50
N ALA A 60 14.15 2.38 15.40
CA ALA A 60 13.54 1.09 15.06
C ALA A 60 12.22 0.96 15.81
N SER A 61 11.22 0.44 15.15
CA SER A 61 9.96 0.12 15.81
C SER A 61 9.35 -1.16 15.26
N VAL A 62 8.47 -1.72 16.05
CA VAL A 62 7.62 -2.84 15.63
C VAL A 62 6.20 -2.56 16.09
N ALA A 63 5.25 -2.77 15.20
CA ALA A 63 3.84 -2.80 15.53
C ALA A 63 3.27 -4.20 15.29
N ALA A 64 2.43 -4.66 16.19
CA ALA A 64 1.63 -5.87 16.03
C ALA A 64 0.17 -5.45 15.91
N GLU A 65 -0.48 -5.88 14.86
CA GLU A 65 -1.86 -5.54 14.55
C GLU A 65 -2.71 -6.78 14.43
N GLN A 66 -3.84 -6.79 15.12
CA GLN A 66 -4.93 -7.72 14.90
C GLN A 66 -5.99 -7.03 14.07
N TYR A 67 -6.27 -7.57 12.91
CA TYR A 67 -7.40 -7.19 12.08
C TYR A 67 -8.49 -8.27 12.18
N HIS A 68 -9.65 -7.89 12.67
CA HIS A 68 -10.82 -8.75 12.77
C HIS A 68 -11.98 -8.16 11.98
N SER A 69 -12.52 -8.95 11.07
CA SER A 69 -13.71 -8.65 10.26
C SER A 69 -14.52 -9.92 10.07
N PRO A 70 -15.70 -9.87 9.44
CA PRO A 70 -16.46 -11.09 9.10
C PRO A 70 -15.71 -12.09 8.22
N ILE A 71 -14.66 -11.67 7.50
CA ILE A 71 -13.92 -12.50 6.55
C ILE A 71 -12.54 -12.88 7.09
N TRP A 72 -11.88 -11.99 7.84
CA TRP A 72 -10.51 -12.19 8.30
C TRP A 72 -10.39 -12.00 9.81
N ASP A 73 -9.57 -12.87 10.39
CA ASP A 73 -9.03 -12.72 11.74
C ASP A 73 -7.53 -12.99 11.66
N LYS A 74 -6.74 -11.94 11.47
CA LYS A 74 -5.32 -12.03 11.16
C LYS A 74 -4.49 -11.14 12.08
N TRP A 75 -3.40 -11.72 12.57
CA TRP A 75 -2.31 -10.98 13.17
C TRP A 75 -1.24 -10.66 12.14
N ARG A 76 -0.74 -9.44 12.17
CA ARG A 76 0.36 -8.96 11.33
C ARG A 76 1.38 -8.22 12.20
N VAL A 77 2.63 -8.26 11.76
CA VAL A 77 3.74 -7.57 12.45
C VAL A 77 4.42 -6.65 11.44
N TYR A 78 4.60 -5.41 11.84
CA TYR A 78 5.13 -4.34 10.99
C TYR A 78 6.40 -3.77 11.59
N PRO A 79 7.59 -4.34 11.28
CA PRO A 79 8.85 -3.72 11.64
C PRO A 79 9.14 -2.49 10.78
N THR A 80 9.77 -1.49 11.38
CA THR A 80 10.31 -0.31 10.71
C THR A 80 11.71 -0.03 11.20
N LEU A 81 12.53 0.55 10.33
CA LEU A 81 13.89 0.97 10.64
C LEU A 81 14.20 2.26 9.91
N ASN A 82 14.82 3.20 10.59
CA ASN A 82 15.39 4.40 9.99
C ASN A 82 16.79 4.63 10.57
N ALA A 83 17.78 4.69 9.72
CA ALA A 83 19.16 4.95 10.09
C ALA A 83 19.68 6.14 9.30
N LEU A 84 20.09 7.17 10.01
CA LEU A 84 20.66 8.39 9.46
C LEU A 84 22.13 8.47 9.83
N TRP A 85 22.98 8.70 8.84
CA TRP A 85 24.42 8.88 9.02
C TRP A 85 24.91 10.14 8.32
N ASN A 86 25.26 11.15 9.12
CA ASN A 86 25.98 12.33 8.68
C ASN A 86 27.46 11.96 8.59
N VAL A 87 27.91 11.49 7.42
CA VAL A 87 29.31 11.08 7.20
C VAL A 87 30.26 12.27 7.41
N ASN A 88 29.85 13.43 6.92
CA ASN A 88 30.47 14.74 7.12
C ASN A 88 29.51 15.85 6.66
N ASP A 89 29.95 17.10 6.68
CA ASP A 89 29.11 18.27 6.31
C ASP A 89 28.57 18.22 4.87
N ASN A 90 29.19 17.42 4.01
CA ASN A 90 28.81 17.28 2.61
C ASN A 90 28.06 15.99 2.27
N HIS A 91 28.07 14.99 3.13
CA HIS A 91 27.54 13.65 2.84
C HIS A 91 26.61 13.18 3.95
N LEU A 92 25.35 12.96 3.58
CA LEU A 92 24.32 12.39 4.43
C LEU A 92 23.82 11.09 3.77
N LEU A 93 23.79 10.02 4.52
CA LEU A 93 23.17 8.76 4.14
C LEU A 93 21.93 8.50 5.01
N ASN A 94 20.86 8.06 4.40
CA ASN A 94 19.66 7.60 5.11
C ASN A 94 19.21 6.26 4.54
N LEU A 95 19.10 5.27 5.42
CA LEU A 95 18.49 3.97 5.12
C LEU A 95 17.15 3.90 5.84
N SER A 96 16.09 3.63 5.12
CA SER A 96 14.77 3.38 5.70
C SER A 96 14.22 2.04 5.22
N PHE A 97 13.57 1.35 6.15
CA PHE A 97 12.79 0.15 5.91
C PHE A 97 11.41 0.32 6.55
N SER A 98 10.36 -0.02 5.84
CA SER A 98 9.00 -0.02 6.38
C SER A 98 8.23 -1.22 5.85
N SER A 99 7.31 -1.71 6.65
CA SER A 99 6.37 -2.76 6.27
C SER A 99 4.96 -2.38 6.67
N ASN A 100 3.98 -2.88 5.90
CA ASN A 100 2.56 -2.73 6.19
C ASN A 100 1.77 -3.80 5.44
N SER A 101 0.45 -3.88 5.64
CA SER A 101 -0.45 -4.77 4.90
C SER A 101 -1.67 -4.00 4.42
N GLU A 102 -2.26 -4.49 3.34
CA GLU A 102 -3.51 -3.99 2.80
C GLU A 102 -4.50 -5.14 2.69
N PHE A 103 -5.69 -4.93 3.25
CA PHE A 103 -6.80 -5.86 3.17
C PHE A 103 -7.70 -5.46 2.01
N PRO A 104 -8.18 -6.42 1.18
CA PRO A 104 -9.17 -6.13 0.16
C PRO A 104 -10.42 -5.51 0.77
N SER A 105 -11.09 -4.67 0.00
CA SER A 105 -12.37 -4.12 0.43
C SER A 105 -13.40 -5.25 0.59
N TYR A 106 -14.36 -5.07 1.47
CA TYR A 106 -15.43 -6.05 1.65
C TYR A 106 -16.17 -6.33 0.33
N TRP A 107 -16.43 -5.28 -0.45
CA TRP A 107 -17.09 -5.39 -1.76
C TRP A 107 -16.30 -6.22 -2.77
N SER A 108 -14.97 -6.12 -2.72
CA SER A 108 -14.08 -6.91 -3.58
C SER A 108 -14.11 -8.40 -3.27
N THR A 109 -14.52 -8.77 -2.05
CA THR A 109 -14.55 -10.16 -1.58
C THR A 109 -15.94 -10.82 -1.62
N MET A 110 -16.96 -10.06 -1.95
CA MET A 110 -18.33 -10.62 -2.11
C MET A 110 -18.45 -11.38 -3.42
N SER A 111 -19.34 -12.38 -3.46
CA SER A 111 -19.69 -13.10 -4.71
C SER A 111 -20.70 -12.32 -5.59
N ASN A 112 -20.76 -11.01 -5.46
CA ASN A 112 -21.73 -10.17 -6.14
C ASN A 112 -21.21 -9.64 -7.47
N VAL A 113 -22.15 -9.34 -8.36
CA VAL A 113 -21.90 -8.66 -9.63
C VAL A 113 -22.48 -7.25 -9.57
N PHE A 114 -21.66 -6.26 -9.88
CA PHE A 114 -22.07 -4.88 -10.02
C PHE A 114 -21.99 -4.48 -11.49
N TYR A 115 -23.04 -3.90 -12.00
CA TYR A 115 -23.10 -3.39 -13.38
C TYR A 115 -22.67 -1.92 -13.39
N SER A 116 -21.46 -1.65 -13.90
CA SER A 116 -20.95 -0.29 -14.07
C SER A 116 -21.48 0.36 -15.36
N SER A 117 -21.76 -0.46 -16.36
CA SER A 117 -22.39 -0.07 -17.63
C SER A 117 -23.01 -1.29 -18.30
N THR A 118 -23.66 -1.08 -19.45
CA THR A 118 -24.24 -2.18 -20.25
C THR A 118 -23.24 -3.26 -20.62
N TYR A 119 -21.94 -2.91 -20.72
CA TYR A 119 -20.87 -3.80 -21.16
C TYR A 119 -19.77 -3.99 -20.13
N THR A 120 -19.95 -3.47 -18.92
CA THR A 120 -18.91 -3.55 -17.86
C THR A 120 -19.51 -4.04 -16.56
N GLU A 121 -19.00 -5.15 -16.09
CA GLU A 121 -19.34 -5.78 -14.83
C GLU A 121 -18.16 -5.74 -13.88
N ILE A 122 -18.43 -5.54 -12.61
CA ILE A 122 -17.45 -5.65 -11.55
C ILE A 122 -17.84 -6.88 -10.74
N HIS A 123 -16.97 -7.88 -10.76
CA HIS A 123 -17.16 -9.11 -10.01
C HIS A 123 -16.30 -9.09 -8.75
N GLY A 124 -16.89 -9.42 -7.62
CA GLY A 124 -16.12 -9.68 -6.42
C GLY A 124 -15.36 -11.01 -6.51
N ASN A 125 -14.38 -11.18 -5.63
CA ASN A 125 -13.56 -12.38 -5.56
C ASN A 125 -13.40 -12.83 -4.10
N PRO A 126 -14.19 -13.81 -3.64
CA PRO A 126 -14.11 -14.31 -2.26
C PRO A 126 -12.75 -14.92 -1.88
N ASP A 127 -11.96 -15.33 -2.88
CA ASP A 127 -10.64 -15.94 -2.66
C ASP A 127 -9.51 -14.92 -2.52
N LEU A 128 -9.82 -13.61 -2.56
CA LEU A 128 -8.81 -12.57 -2.39
C LEU A 128 -8.11 -12.68 -1.04
N LYS A 129 -6.80 -12.53 -1.10
CA LYS A 129 -5.93 -12.51 0.08
C LYS A 129 -5.40 -11.11 0.33
N PRO A 130 -5.31 -10.66 1.59
CA PRO A 130 -4.62 -9.42 1.92
C PRO A 130 -3.13 -9.57 1.62
N PHE A 131 -2.52 -8.52 1.05
CA PHE A 131 -1.10 -8.51 0.76
C PHE A 131 -0.31 -7.69 1.78
N SER A 132 0.97 -8.01 1.90
CA SER A 132 1.93 -7.20 2.64
C SER A 132 2.83 -6.46 1.67
N TYR A 133 3.38 -5.34 2.11
CA TYR A 133 4.42 -4.66 1.35
C TYR A 133 5.58 -4.25 2.24
N TYR A 134 6.77 -4.36 1.66
CA TYR A 134 8.03 -4.05 2.30
C TYR A 134 8.77 -3.04 1.43
N ASN A 135 9.08 -1.89 1.99
CA ASN A 135 9.77 -0.83 1.28
C ASN A 135 11.15 -0.61 1.89
N VAL A 136 12.16 -0.58 1.06
CA VAL A 136 13.53 -0.24 1.42
C VAL A 136 13.95 0.97 0.59
N ASN A 137 14.50 1.99 1.24
CA ASN A 137 15.05 3.15 0.55
C ASN A 137 16.44 3.45 1.12
N LEU A 138 17.39 3.66 0.23
CA LEU A 138 18.71 4.16 0.55
C LEU A 138 18.92 5.49 -0.17
N MET A 139 19.02 6.55 0.59
CA MET A 139 19.24 7.90 0.07
C MET A 139 20.66 8.37 0.42
N TRP A 140 21.36 8.91 -0.56
CA TRP A 140 22.63 9.60 -0.39
C TRP A 140 22.50 11.04 -0.86
N GLN A 141 22.62 11.97 0.08
CA GLN A 141 22.66 13.40 -0.22
C GLN A 141 24.10 13.91 -0.22
N ILE A 142 24.48 14.62 -1.27
CA ILE A 142 25.83 15.15 -1.49
C ILE A 142 25.76 16.67 -1.56
N LYS A 143 26.54 17.36 -0.69
CA LYS A 143 26.67 18.82 -0.62
C LYS A 143 25.30 19.54 -0.53
N ARG A 144 24.28 18.87 0.04
CA ARG A 144 22.89 19.37 0.10
C ARG A 144 22.31 19.78 -1.27
N ARG A 145 22.94 19.35 -2.36
CA ARG A 145 22.63 19.75 -3.73
C ARG A 145 22.25 18.58 -4.62
N TYR A 146 22.90 17.45 -4.43
CA TYR A 146 22.62 16.24 -5.20
C TYR A 146 22.02 15.17 -4.29
N THR A 147 21.02 14.47 -4.80
CA THR A 147 20.43 13.33 -4.09
C THR A 147 20.40 12.14 -5.02
N LEU A 148 20.96 11.03 -4.56
CA LEU A 148 20.84 9.72 -5.17
C LEU A 148 19.98 8.85 -4.25
N MET A 149 19.03 8.13 -4.80
CA MET A 149 18.17 7.22 -4.04
C MET A 149 18.03 5.91 -4.79
N ALA A 150 18.27 4.80 -4.08
CA ALA A 150 17.88 3.47 -4.51
C ALA A 150 16.68 3.03 -3.70
N PHE A 151 15.69 2.42 -4.33
CA PHE A 151 14.51 1.93 -3.65
C PHE A 151 14.08 0.55 -4.14
N ALA A 152 13.46 -0.20 -3.25
CA ALA A 152 12.82 -1.48 -3.54
C ALA A 152 11.47 -1.53 -2.83
N SER A 153 10.45 -2.02 -3.52
CA SER A 153 9.14 -2.33 -2.96
C SER A 153 8.76 -3.76 -3.33
N LEU A 154 8.56 -4.59 -2.31
CA LEU A 154 8.23 -6.00 -2.45
C LEU A 154 6.80 -6.21 -1.95
N LYS A 155 5.94 -6.80 -2.78
CA LYS A 155 4.52 -6.99 -2.49
C LYS A 155 4.10 -8.44 -2.79
N PRO A 156 4.34 -9.39 -1.87
CA PRO A 156 3.77 -10.73 -1.99
C PRO A 156 2.24 -10.70 -1.89
N ASP A 157 1.58 -11.62 -2.58
CA ASP A 157 0.11 -11.72 -2.68
C ASP A 157 -0.58 -10.44 -3.18
N TYR A 158 0.12 -9.58 -3.93
CA TYR A 158 -0.41 -8.31 -4.42
C TYR A 158 -1.68 -8.53 -5.24
N PHE A 159 -2.76 -7.80 -4.92
CA PHE A 159 -3.98 -7.85 -5.70
C PHE A 159 -4.18 -6.57 -6.51
N VAL A 160 -4.78 -6.74 -7.68
CA VAL A 160 -5.11 -5.64 -8.60
C VAL A 160 -6.36 -6.01 -9.39
N GLN A 161 -7.14 -5.01 -9.74
CA GLN A 161 -8.28 -5.19 -10.61
C GLN A 161 -7.82 -5.37 -12.05
N LEU A 162 -8.23 -6.48 -12.66
CA LEU A 162 -7.92 -6.83 -14.05
C LEU A 162 -9.20 -6.92 -14.88
N PRO A 163 -9.15 -6.49 -16.17
CA PRO A 163 -10.21 -6.74 -17.11
C PRO A 163 -10.13 -8.15 -17.67
N TYR A 164 -11.24 -8.86 -17.66
CA TYR A 164 -11.44 -10.15 -18.32
C TYR A 164 -12.53 -10.02 -19.36
N GLN A 165 -12.35 -10.64 -20.51
CA GLN A 165 -13.37 -10.72 -21.53
C GLN A 165 -13.95 -12.14 -21.56
N THR A 166 -15.28 -12.25 -21.56
CA THR A 166 -15.95 -13.52 -21.75
C THR A 166 -16.24 -13.75 -23.23
N THR A 167 -16.26 -15.02 -23.65
CA THR A 167 -16.65 -15.41 -25.00
C THR A 167 -18.17 -15.60 -25.15
N GLU A 168 -18.91 -15.64 -24.06
CA GLU A 168 -20.34 -15.90 -24.05
C GLU A 168 -21.17 -14.65 -24.36
N ARG A 169 -20.63 -13.47 -24.08
CA ARG A 169 -21.31 -12.18 -24.31
C ARG A 169 -20.30 -11.05 -24.43
N MET A 170 -20.70 -9.95 -25.07
CA MET A 170 -19.89 -8.75 -25.17
C MET A 170 -19.90 -7.99 -23.83
N ALA A 171 -19.14 -8.50 -22.86
CA ALA A 171 -18.96 -7.83 -21.57
C ALA A 171 -17.50 -7.87 -21.14
N VAL A 172 -17.05 -6.80 -20.51
CA VAL A 172 -15.76 -6.73 -19.81
C VAL A 172 -16.04 -6.95 -18.33
N ILE A 173 -15.43 -7.98 -17.77
CA ILE A 173 -15.51 -8.31 -16.35
C ILE A 173 -14.29 -7.71 -15.66
N MET A 174 -14.51 -6.78 -14.73
CA MET A 174 -13.48 -6.24 -13.87
C MET A 174 -13.45 -7.05 -12.57
N LYS A 175 -12.35 -7.72 -12.29
CA LYS A 175 -12.19 -8.57 -11.11
C LYS A 175 -10.85 -8.35 -10.45
N GLU A 176 -10.82 -8.22 -9.14
CA GLU A 176 -9.57 -8.21 -8.38
C GLU A 176 -9.00 -9.63 -8.27
N THR A 177 -7.72 -9.77 -8.51
CA THR A 177 -7.01 -11.05 -8.50
C THR A 177 -5.66 -10.90 -7.82
N ASN A 178 -5.26 -11.86 -7.01
CA ASN A 178 -3.93 -11.86 -6.44
C ASN A 178 -2.90 -12.36 -7.46
N PHE A 179 -1.77 -11.69 -7.46
CA PHE A 179 -0.52 -12.13 -8.07
C PHE A 179 0.33 -12.83 -7.01
N ASP A 180 1.22 -13.72 -7.39
CA ASP A 180 2.20 -14.29 -6.47
C ASP A 180 3.01 -13.16 -5.81
N TYR A 181 3.40 -12.19 -6.62
CA TYR A 181 4.04 -10.97 -6.16
C TYR A 181 4.04 -9.86 -7.21
N SER A 182 4.24 -8.63 -6.74
CA SER A 182 4.56 -7.44 -7.54
C SER A 182 5.75 -6.74 -6.90
N ASN A 183 6.92 -6.86 -7.52
CA ASN A 183 8.16 -6.27 -7.02
C ASN A 183 8.61 -5.12 -7.91
N SER A 184 9.07 -4.05 -7.30
CA SER A 184 9.65 -2.93 -8.03
C SER A 184 10.97 -2.48 -7.40
N PHE A 185 11.91 -2.12 -8.27
CA PHE A 185 13.24 -1.63 -7.91
C PHE A 185 13.51 -0.37 -8.72
N GLY A 186 14.17 0.60 -8.13
CA GLY A 186 14.44 1.81 -8.85
C GLY A 186 15.61 2.60 -8.32
N LEU A 187 16.09 3.49 -9.20
CA LEU A 187 17.10 4.49 -8.90
C LEU A 187 16.55 5.86 -9.26
N GLN A 188 16.79 6.81 -8.39
CA GLN A 188 16.47 8.21 -8.62
C GLN A 188 17.72 9.07 -8.40
N ALA A 189 17.92 10.04 -9.27
CA ALA A 189 18.92 11.08 -9.10
C ALA A 189 18.26 12.45 -9.22
N SER A 190 18.63 13.38 -8.36
CA SER A 190 18.20 14.78 -8.46
C SER A 190 19.33 15.75 -8.16
N ALA A 191 19.27 16.93 -8.77
CA ALA A 191 20.22 17.98 -8.58
C ALA A 191 19.52 19.35 -8.52
N ILE A 192 19.85 20.16 -7.51
CA ILE A 192 19.45 21.56 -7.41
C ILE A 192 20.55 22.40 -8.05
N PHE A 193 20.18 23.33 -8.90
CA PHE A 193 21.11 24.24 -9.52
C PHE A 193 20.64 25.70 -9.43
N SER A 194 21.61 26.60 -9.43
CA SER A 194 21.38 28.04 -9.49
C SER A 194 22.24 28.65 -10.57
N ALA A 195 21.64 29.43 -11.45
CA ALA A 195 22.35 30.15 -12.51
C ALA A 195 22.15 31.65 -12.29
N GLY A 196 23.19 32.29 -11.75
CA GLY A 196 23.13 33.67 -11.34
C GLY A 196 22.18 33.91 -10.14
N LYS A 197 21.63 35.13 -10.06
CA LYS A 197 20.69 35.53 -8.99
C LYS A 197 19.21 35.32 -9.37
N TRP A 198 18.94 34.97 -10.62
CA TRP A 198 17.60 35.01 -11.21
C TRP A 198 17.03 33.61 -11.56
N LEU A 199 17.86 32.59 -11.64
CA LEU A 199 17.38 31.26 -11.98
C LEU A 199 17.81 30.24 -10.91
N ASN A 200 16.80 29.62 -10.27
CA ASN A 200 16.97 28.44 -9.44
C ASN A 200 16.12 27.32 -10.02
N GLY A 201 16.66 26.13 -10.10
CA GLY A 201 15.96 24.99 -10.66
C GLY A 201 16.33 23.69 -9.98
N ASN A 202 15.51 22.70 -10.25
CA ASN A 202 15.73 21.31 -9.86
C ASN A 202 15.54 20.44 -11.10
N VAL A 203 16.44 19.49 -11.29
CA VAL A 203 16.33 18.44 -12.30
C VAL A 203 16.35 17.10 -11.59
N PHE A 204 15.51 16.17 -12.06
CA PHE A 204 15.49 14.81 -11.54
C PHE A 204 15.33 13.80 -12.69
N ALA A 205 15.84 12.60 -12.45
CA ALA A 205 15.66 11.43 -13.30
C ALA A 205 15.32 10.24 -12.41
N VAL A 206 14.42 9.40 -12.87
CA VAL A 206 14.05 8.15 -12.18
C VAL A 206 13.98 7.02 -13.19
N GLY A 207 14.56 5.87 -12.84
CA GLY A 207 14.42 4.62 -13.55
C GLY A 207 13.81 3.57 -12.62
N THR A 208 12.79 2.87 -13.10
CA THR A 208 12.11 1.82 -12.32
C THR A 208 12.00 0.55 -13.15
N TYR A 209 12.35 -0.56 -12.53
CA TYR A 209 12.10 -1.91 -13.04
C TYR A 209 11.01 -2.55 -12.21
N LYS A 210 9.96 -3.07 -12.85
CA LYS A 210 8.85 -3.76 -12.20
C LYS A 210 8.76 -5.19 -12.70
N HIS A 211 8.54 -6.13 -11.79
CA HIS A 211 8.38 -7.55 -12.08
C HIS A 211 7.17 -8.09 -11.31
N ASP A 212 6.16 -8.49 -12.06
CA ASP A 212 4.93 -9.08 -11.55
C ASP A 212 4.89 -10.56 -11.96
N LYS A 213 4.36 -11.41 -11.07
CA LYS A 213 4.11 -12.83 -11.34
C LYS A 213 2.72 -13.19 -10.85
N SER A 214 1.91 -13.78 -11.73
CA SER A 214 0.58 -14.32 -11.48
C SER A 214 0.60 -15.84 -11.57
#